data_c55093f5100191eee683e3f59a60f508
#
_entry.id   c55093f5100191eee683e3f59a60f508
#
_cell.length_a   1.000
_cell.length_b   1.000
_cell.length_c   1.000
_cell.angle_alpha   90.00
_cell.angle_beta   90.00
_cell.angle_gamma   90.00
#
_symmetry.space_group_name_H-M   'P 1'
#
loop_
_entity.id
_entity.type
_entity.pdbx_description
1 polymer ?
#
loop_
_entity_poly.entity_id
_entity_poly.type
_entity_poly.pdbx_seq_one_letter_code
_entity_poly.pdbx_strand_id
1 'polypeptide(L)'
;AASDVYKRQGLDYYDRLADAICERNLLPNLTLYHWELPSALADIGGWANRETAKRFVDHTNAVIKCIGDRMDAVATINEPWCVAWLSYFLGHHAPGLRDIRAAARAMHHILLAHGLSIDAMRSLGTSNIGVVLNLTEAHPASNKLSDVNAKDRLDGIHNRWFLDAIFKLSLIHI
;
A
#
# COMPACT_ATOMS: atom_id res chain seq x y z
N ALA A 1 -20.33 4.19 18.40
CA ALA A 1 -20.76 3.05 19.24
C ALA A 1 -20.80 1.71 18.48
N ALA A 2 -21.64 1.50 17.44
CA ALA A 2 -21.65 0.23 16.69
C ALA A 2 -20.37 0.02 15.88
N SER A 3 -19.82 1.03 15.26
CA SER A 3 -18.56 0.98 14.49
C SER A 3 -17.35 0.56 15.33
N ASP A 4 -17.31 0.90 16.60
CA ASP A 4 -16.20 0.59 17.50
C ASP A 4 -16.23 -0.88 17.94
N VAL A 5 -17.42 -1.48 18.07
CA VAL A 5 -17.59 -2.91 18.38
C VAL A 5 -17.11 -3.78 17.23
N TYR A 6 -17.43 -3.44 15.97
CA TYR A 6 -16.97 -4.21 14.80
C TYR A 6 -15.45 -4.12 14.61
N LYS A 7 -14.85 -2.95 14.84
CA LYS A 7 -13.40 -2.78 14.80
C LYS A 7 -12.70 -3.64 15.86
N ARG A 8 -13.25 -3.70 17.07
CA ARG A 8 -12.71 -4.52 18.14
C ARG A 8 -12.77 -6.02 17.83
N GLN A 9 -13.90 -6.50 17.32
CA GLN A 9 -14.05 -7.90 16.93
C GLN A 9 -13.02 -8.34 15.87
N GLY A 10 -12.74 -7.48 14.89
CA GLY A 10 -11.72 -7.74 13.88
C GLY A 10 -10.32 -7.83 14.49
N LEU A 11 -9.95 -6.89 15.36
CA LEU A 11 -8.66 -6.91 16.05
C LEU A 11 -8.55 -8.14 16.96
N ASP A 12 -9.59 -8.46 17.73
CA ASP A 12 -9.63 -9.64 18.61
C ASP A 12 -9.48 -10.95 17.81
N TYR A 13 -9.98 -11.01 16.58
CA TYR A 13 -9.77 -12.16 15.71
C TYR A 13 -8.30 -12.29 15.29
N TYR A 14 -7.69 -11.22 14.83
CA TYR A 14 -6.28 -11.23 14.40
C TYR A 14 -5.32 -11.40 15.58
N ASP A 15 -5.69 -10.93 16.76
CA ASP A 15 -4.96 -11.17 18.01
C ASP A 15 -4.84 -12.68 18.30
N ARG A 16 -5.97 -13.38 18.33
CA ARG A 16 -5.98 -14.86 18.50
C ARG A 16 -5.30 -15.60 17.35
N LEU A 17 -5.40 -15.10 16.12
CA LEU A 17 -4.74 -15.70 14.97
C LEU A 17 -3.21 -15.58 15.08
N ALA A 18 -2.71 -14.41 15.49
CA ALA A 18 -1.29 -14.20 15.73
C ALA A 18 -0.75 -15.14 16.81
N ASP A 19 -1.45 -15.27 17.92
CA ASP A 19 -1.10 -16.24 18.98
C ASP A 19 -1.04 -17.67 18.42
N ALA A 20 -2.08 -18.11 17.71
CA ALA A 20 -2.15 -19.45 17.15
C ALA A 20 -1.04 -19.77 16.12
N ILE A 21 -0.56 -18.74 15.38
CA ILE A 21 0.58 -18.89 14.47
C ILE A 21 1.87 -19.04 15.26
N CYS A 22 2.11 -18.19 16.25
CA CYS A 22 3.30 -18.21 17.10
C CYS A 22 3.40 -19.51 17.92
N GLU A 23 2.29 -20.01 18.50
CA GLU A 23 2.22 -21.29 19.21
C GLU A 23 2.65 -22.49 18.35
N ARG A 24 2.57 -22.38 17.03
CA ARG A 24 3.02 -23.38 16.07
C ARG A 24 4.45 -23.19 15.59
N ASN A 25 5.20 -22.28 16.22
CA ASN A 25 6.55 -21.88 15.83
C ASN A 25 6.64 -21.37 14.36
N LEU A 26 5.59 -20.73 13.86
CA LEU A 26 5.57 -20.05 12.57
C LEU A 26 5.86 -18.56 12.78
N LEU A 27 6.49 -17.94 11.78
CA LEU A 27 6.82 -16.53 11.77
C LEU A 27 5.72 -15.76 11.02
N PRO A 28 4.86 -14.98 11.72
CA PRO A 28 3.78 -14.25 11.06
C PRO A 28 4.31 -13.07 10.27
N ASN A 29 3.84 -12.93 9.02
CA ASN A 29 4.08 -11.78 8.17
C ASN A 29 2.76 -11.06 7.92
N LEU A 30 2.71 -9.77 8.26
CA LEU A 30 1.51 -8.96 8.16
C LEU A 30 1.58 -8.05 6.93
N THR A 31 0.48 -7.97 6.18
CA THR A 31 0.26 -6.90 5.19
C THR A 31 -0.93 -6.07 5.63
N LEU A 32 -0.71 -4.77 5.91
CA LEU A 32 -1.72 -3.87 6.48
C LEU A 32 -2.84 -3.53 5.50
N TYR A 33 -2.55 -3.45 4.20
CA TYR A 33 -3.53 -3.17 3.16
C TYR A 33 -3.35 -4.07 1.95
N HIS A 34 -4.40 -4.85 1.63
CA HIS A 34 -4.44 -5.74 0.47
C HIS A 34 -5.72 -5.54 -0.34
N TRP A 35 -5.94 -4.24 -0.73
CA TRP A 35 -6.93 -3.74 -1.69
C TRP A 35 -8.35 -3.52 -1.15
N GLU A 36 -8.64 -3.89 0.05
CA GLU A 36 -9.94 -3.65 0.66
C GLU A 36 -9.98 -2.29 1.36
N LEU A 37 -10.74 -1.37 0.79
CA LEU A 37 -10.94 -0.03 1.36
C LEU A 37 -12.33 0.05 1.99
N PRO A 38 -12.48 0.56 3.23
CA PRO A 38 -13.79 0.83 3.82
C PRO A 38 -14.65 1.73 2.94
N SER A 39 -15.94 1.39 2.77
CA SER A 39 -16.87 2.15 1.92
C SER A 39 -16.91 3.63 2.27
N ALA A 40 -16.88 3.99 3.55
CA ALA A 40 -16.84 5.38 3.99
C ALA A 40 -15.63 6.17 3.48
N LEU A 41 -14.49 5.51 3.24
CA LEU A 41 -13.33 6.14 2.59
C LEU A 41 -13.48 6.14 1.07
N ALA A 42 -14.06 5.09 0.49
CA ALA A 42 -14.35 5.04 -0.94
C ALA A 42 -15.32 6.16 -1.35
N ASP A 43 -16.36 6.41 -0.56
CA ASP A 43 -17.37 7.46 -0.79
C ASP A 43 -16.81 8.88 -0.84
N ILE A 44 -15.71 9.14 -0.15
CA ILE A 44 -15.01 10.45 -0.18
C ILE A 44 -13.89 10.52 -1.23
N GLY A 45 -13.79 9.52 -2.12
CA GLY A 45 -12.82 9.47 -3.22
C GLY A 45 -11.67 8.48 -3.04
N GLY A 46 -11.68 7.68 -1.99
CA GLY A 46 -10.71 6.61 -1.75
C GLY A 46 -9.28 7.12 -1.73
N TRP A 47 -8.37 6.41 -2.36
CA TRP A 47 -6.95 6.81 -2.43
C TRP A 47 -6.69 8.09 -3.23
N ALA A 48 -7.64 8.55 -4.08
CA ALA A 48 -7.52 9.85 -4.72
C ALA A 48 -7.72 11.04 -3.74
N ASN A 49 -8.15 10.76 -2.50
CA ASN A 49 -8.30 11.72 -1.41
C ASN A 49 -7.16 11.56 -0.39
N ARG A 50 -6.47 12.68 -0.08
CA ARG A 50 -5.35 12.70 0.88
C ARG A 50 -5.73 12.24 2.29
N GLU A 51 -6.99 12.43 2.69
CA GLU A 51 -7.48 12.01 4.01
C GLU A 51 -7.36 10.49 4.20
N THR A 52 -7.50 9.71 3.14
CA THR A 52 -7.30 8.24 3.19
C THR A 52 -5.89 7.86 3.69
N ALA A 53 -4.87 8.62 3.32
CA ALA A 53 -3.51 8.37 3.81
C ALA A 53 -3.40 8.54 5.34
N LYS A 54 -4.08 9.55 5.91
CA LYS A 54 -4.09 9.76 7.37
C LYS A 54 -4.87 8.65 8.07
N ARG A 55 -6.03 8.26 7.53
CA ARG A 55 -6.82 7.15 8.09
C ARG A 55 -6.09 5.82 8.04
N PHE A 56 -5.25 5.65 7.03
CA PHE A 56 -4.39 4.47 6.97
C PHE A 56 -3.34 4.45 8.11
N VAL A 57 -2.80 5.60 8.50
CA VAL A 57 -1.92 5.70 9.68
C VAL A 57 -2.67 5.37 10.97
N ASP A 58 -3.92 5.83 11.11
CA ASP A 58 -4.76 5.46 12.27
C ASP A 58 -4.96 3.94 12.34
N HIS A 59 -5.26 3.31 11.19
CA HIS A 59 -5.36 1.86 11.06
C HIS A 59 -4.04 1.16 11.42
N THR A 60 -2.92 1.61 10.87
CA THR A 60 -1.58 1.11 11.18
C THR A 60 -1.32 1.11 12.67
N ASN A 61 -1.54 2.25 13.34
CA ASN A 61 -1.35 2.38 14.78
C ASN A 61 -2.21 1.40 15.58
N ALA A 62 -3.48 1.22 15.19
CA ALA A 62 -4.39 0.32 15.88
C ALA A 62 -3.95 -1.14 15.75
N VAL A 63 -3.57 -1.57 14.56
CA VAL A 63 -3.13 -2.95 14.28
C VAL A 63 -1.78 -3.25 14.96
N ILE A 64 -0.80 -2.37 14.80
CA ILE A 64 0.55 -2.58 15.39
C ILE A 64 0.52 -2.60 16.91
N LYS A 65 -0.29 -1.77 17.55
CA LYS A 65 -0.48 -1.82 19.01
C LYS A 65 -1.14 -3.12 19.49
N CYS A 66 -1.92 -3.78 18.63
CA CYS A 66 -2.62 -4.99 18.98
C CYS A 66 -1.75 -6.26 18.78
N ILE A 67 -1.07 -6.36 17.63
CA ILE A 67 -0.39 -7.59 17.21
C ILE A 67 1.06 -7.41 16.76
N GLY A 68 1.57 -6.18 16.71
CA GLY A 68 2.88 -5.86 16.14
C GLY A 68 4.06 -6.54 16.83
N ASP A 69 3.94 -6.80 18.11
CA ASP A 69 4.95 -7.49 18.94
C ASP A 69 5.18 -8.96 18.54
N ARG A 70 4.23 -9.57 17.84
CA ARG A 70 4.28 -10.98 17.38
C ARG A 70 4.65 -11.11 15.91
N MET A 71 4.71 -9.99 15.15
CA MET A 71 5.01 -10.02 13.72
C MET A 71 6.51 -10.11 13.46
N ASP A 72 6.90 -11.06 12.61
CA ASP A 72 8.27 -11.18 12.10
C ASP A 72 8.58 -10.07 11.09
N ALA A 73 7.61 -9.77 10.22
CA ALA A 73 7.71 -8.68 9.26
C ALA A 73 6.35 -8.01 9.03
N VAL A 74 6.37 -6.72 8.70
CA VAL A 74 5.17 -5.94 8.39
C VAL A 74 5.34 -5.23 7.06
N ALA A 75 4.49 -5.55 6.09
CA ALA A 75 4.33 -4.79 4.86
C ALA A 75 3.18 -3.79 4.99
N THR A 76 3.38 -2.56 4.54
CA THR A 76 2.35 -1.53 4.59
C THR A 76 1.23 -1.80 3.57
N ILE A 77 1.60 -1.95 2.30
CA ILE A 77 0.66 -2.00 1.18
C ILE A 77 1.10 -3.10 0.22
N ASN A 78 0.14 -3.90 -0.23
CA ASN A 78 0.36 -4.84 -1.32
C ASN A 78 0.15 -4.16 -2.66
N GLU A 79 1.16 -4.20 -3.52
CA GLU A 79 1.14 -3.80 -4.93
C GLU A 79 0.48 -2.42 -5.16
N PRO A 80 1.10 -1.34 -4.69
CA PRO A 80 0.53 0.01 -4.82
C PRO A 80 0.28 0.42 -6.28
N TRP A 81 1.01 -0.14 -7.24
CA TRP A 81 0.72 0.04 -8.66
C TRP A 81 -0.68 -0.50 -9.02
N CYS A 82 -0.99 -1.72 -8.61
CA CYS A 82 -2.31 -2.31 -8.86
C CYS A 82 -3.42 -1.47 -8.23
N VAL A 83 -3.23 -1.01 -7.00
CA VAL A 83 -4.21 -0.14 -6.32
C VAL A 83 -4.47 1.13 -7.11
N ALA A 84 -3.43 1.83 -7.58
CA ALA A 84 -3.59 3.10 -8.29
C ALA A 84 -4.03 2.90 -9.75
N TRP A 85 -3.33 2.06 -10.50
CA TRP A 85 -3.53 1.96 -11.94
C TRP A 85 -4.71 1.08 -12.33
N LEU A 86 -4.88 -0.10 -11.71
CA LEU A 86 -5.99 -0.98 -12.03
C LEU A 86 -7.33 -0.43 -11.55
N SER A 87 -7.34 0.32 -10.43
CA SER A 87 -8.58 0.84 -9.84
C SER A 87 -8.99 2.21 -10.36
N TYR A 88 -8.01 3.13 -10.60
CA TYR A 88 -8.30 4.53 -10.90
C TYR A 88 -8.00 4.93 -12.35
N PHE A 89 -7.21 4.14 -13.12
CA PHE A 89 -6.91 4.43 -14.51
C PHE A 89 -7.50 3.42 -15.48
N LEU A 90 -7.27 2.11 -15.28
CA LEU A 90 -7.75 1.06 -16.16
C LEU A 90 -9.18 0.63 -15.85
N GLY A 91 -9.65 0.86 -14.64
CA GLY A 91 -11.01 0.55 -14.21
C GLY A 91 -11.30 -0.94 -14.06
N HIS A 92 -10.26 -1.78 -13.86
CA HIS A 92 -10.41 -3.22 -13.71
C HIS A 92 -10.78 -3.62 -12.27
N HIS A 93 -10.36 -2.82 -11.28
CA HIS A 93 -10.68 -3.01 -9.88
C HIS A 93 -11.58 -1.87 -9.36
N ALA A 94 -12.23 -2.08 -8.23
CA ALA A 94 -12.98 -1.01 -7.56
C ALA A 94 -12.06 0.18 -7.20
N PRO A 95 -12.51 1.41 -7.37
CA PRO A 95 -13.84 1.92 -7.73
C PRO A 95 -14.16 1.92 -9.24
N GLY A 96 -13.29 1.38 -10.10
CA GLY A 96 -13.55 1.24 -11.53
C GLY A 96 -13.40 2.55 -12.33
N LEU A 97 -12.63 3.50 -11.84
CA LEU A 97 -12.39 4.78 -12.51
C LEU A 97 -11.46 4.63 -13.71
N ARG A 98 -11.63 5.53 -14.69
CA ARG A 98 -10.77 5.66 -15.86
C ARG A 98 -10.28 7.10 -15.97
N ASP A 99 -9.54 7.55 -14.97
CA ASP A 99 -9.05 8.93 -14.84
C ASP A 99 -7.58 8.93 -14.41
N ILE A 100 -6.71 9.33 -15.33
CA ILE A 100 -5.26 9.42 -15.10
C ILE A 100 -4.91 10.37 -13.94
N ARG A 101 -5.69 11.44 -13.74
CA ARG A 101 -5.46 12.40 -12.65
C ARG A 101 -5.81 11.79 -11.30
N ALA A 102 -6.90 11.01 -11.26
CA ALA A 102 -7.27 10.25 -10.05
C ALA A 102 -6.21 9.19 -9.73
N ALA A 103 -5.71 8.46 -10.74
CA ALA A 103 -4.64 7.48 -10.57
C ALA A 103 -3.35 8.12 -10.05
N ALA A 104 -2.93 9.25 -10.60
CA ALA A 104 -1.74 9.97 -10.14
C ALA A 104 -1.88 10.46 -8.69
N ARG A 105 -3.06 10.97 -8.30
CA ARG A 105 -3.34 11.33 -6.89
C ARG A 105 -3.33 10.11 -5.99
N ALA A 106 -3.97 9.01 -6.40
CA ALA A 106 -3.98 7.76 -5.64
C ALA A 106 -2.56 7.25 -5.41
N MET A 107 -1.73 7.22 -6.47
CA MET A 107 -0.33 6.85 -6.40
C MET A 107 0.45 7.67 -5.36
N HIS A 108 0.31 9.01 -5.43
CA HIS A 108 0.96 9.92 -4.49
C HIS A 108 0.50 9.69 -3.04
N HIS A 109 -0.81 9.52 -2.82
CA HIS A 109 -1.35 9.34 -1.47
C HIS A 109 -1.04 7.97 -0.88
N ILE A 110 -0.93 6.93 -1.71
CA ILE A 110 -0.49 5.59 -1.29
C ILE A 110 0.97 5.63 -0.81
N LEU A 111 1.85 6.30 -1.57
CA LEU A 111 3.25 6.47 -1.17
C LEU A 111 3.39 7.34 0.09
N LEU A 112 2.57 8.38 0.22
CA LEU A 112 2.49 9.19 1.44
C LEU A 112 2.03 8.34 2.64
N ALA A 113 1.00 7.51 2.45
CA ALA A 113 0.50 6.60 3.47
C ALA A 113 1.57 5.61 3.91
N HIS A 114 2.31 5.04 2.94
CA HIS A 114 3.45 4.18 3.22
C HIS A 114 4.48 4.88 4.12
N GLY A 115 4.99 6.04 3.73
CA GLY A 115 6.00 6.78 4.50
C GLY A 115 5.54 7.13 5.91
N LEU A 116 4.34 7.70 6.05
CA LEU A 116 3.76 8.05 7.36
C LEU A 116 3.55 6.80 8.25
N SER A 117 3.18 5.67 7.66
CA SER A 117 3.01 4.41 8.40
C SER A 117 4.35 3.82 8.85
N ILE A 118 5.41 3.95 8.04
CA ILE A 118 6.77 3.58 8.45
C ILE A 118 7.19 4.35 9.71
N ASP A 119 7.00 5.66 9.73
CA ASP A 119 7.34 6.50 10.88
C ASP A 119 6.53 6.10 12.12
N ALA A 120 5.22 5.86 11.95
CA ALA A 120 4.35 5.40 13.02
C ALA A 120 4.80 4.04 13.58
N MET A 121 5.10 3.08 12.73
CA MET A 121 5.56 1.74 13.14
C MET A 121 6.92 1.78 13.84
N ARG A 122 7.86 2.57 13.33
CA ARG A 122 9.17 2.78 13.99
C ARG A 122 9.02 3.39 15.37
N SER A 123 8.13 4.35 15.54
CA SER A 123 7.84 4.94 16.85
C SER A 123 7.24 3.96 17.86
N LEU A 124 6.64 2.87 17.38
CA LEU A 124 6.10 1.77 18.18
C LEU A 124 7.09 0.59 18.35
N GLY A 125 8.32 0.73 17.86
CA GLY A 125 9.39 -0.27 18.01
C GLY A 125 9.42 -1.36 16.92
N THR A 126 8.58 -1.28 15.89
CA THR A 126 8.62 -2.23 14.77
C THR A 126 9.83 -1.94 13.87
N SER A 127 10.64 -2.94 13.55
CA SER A 127 11.91 -2.78 12.82
C SER A 127 11.91 -3.41 11.42
N ASN A 128 11.28 -4.59 11.25
CA ASN A 128 11.24 -5.30 9.97
C ASN A 128 10.02 -4.85 9.16
N ILE A 129 10.16 -3.72 8.48
CA ILE A 129 9.06 -3.02 7.79
C ILE A 129 9.36 -2.89 6.31
N GLY A 130 8.35 -3.12 5.46
CA GLY A 130 8.49 -3.01 4.02
C GLY A 130 7.21 -2.68 3.29
N VAL A 131 7.24 -2.93 2.00
CA VAL A 131 6.13 -2.83 1.06
C VAL A 131 6.23 -3.99 0.07
N VAL A 132 5.11 -4.51 -0.40
CA VAL A 132 5.11 -5.54 -1.44
C VAL A 132 4.95 -4.86 -2.80
N LEU A 133 5.93 -5.02 -3.69
CA LEU A 133 5.92 -4.44 -5.02
C LEU A 133 5.76 -5.53 -6.08
N ASN A 134 4.93 -5.28 -7.08
CA ASN A 134 4.87 -6.03 -8.32
C ASN A 134 5.76 -5.32 -9.37
N LEU A 135 6.94 -5.83 -9.59
CA LEU A 135 7.88 -5.29 -10.57
C LEU A 135 7.82 -6.08 -11.88
N THR A 136 7.99 -5.38 -13.00
CA THR A 136 7.97 -5.98 -14.33
C THR A 136 9.23 -5.59 -15.08
N GLU A 137 9.91 -6.59 -15.64
CA GLU A 137 11.02 -6.33 -16.55
C GLU A 137 10.49 -5.88 -17.91
N ALA A 138 10.90 -4.71 -18.37
CA ALA A 138 10.48 -4.13 -19.64
C ALA A 138 11.60 -4.22 -20.66
N HIS A 139 11.29 -4.77 -21.84
CA HIS A 139 12.20 -4.85 -22.98
C HIS A 139 11.68 -4.05 -24.18
N PRO A 140 12.54 -3.34 -24.94
CA PRO A 140 12.11 -2.68 -26.15
C PRO A 140 11.81 -3.73 -27.25
N ALA A 141 10.75 -3.50 -28.03
CA ALA A 141 10.37 -4.41 -29.11
C ALA A 141 11.43 -4.45 -30.25
N SER A 142 12.21 -3.38 -30.39
CA SER A 142 13.36 -3.31 -31.31
C SER A 142 14.36 -2.24 -30.85
N ASN A 143 15.50 -2.13 -31.55
CA ASN A 143 16.50 -1.08 -31.28
C ASN A 143 16.09 0.32 -31.79
N LYS A 144 14.88 0.52 -32.28
CA LYS A 144 14.40 1.84 -32.68
C LYS A 144 14.22 2.72 -31.44
N LEU A 145 14.57 3.99 -31.59
CA LEU A 145 14.47 4.96 -30.50
C LEU A 145 13.04 5.07 -29.91
N SER A 146 12.01 4.91 -30.76
CA SER A 146 10.61 4.85 -30.30
C SER A 146 10.34 3.73 -29.32
N ASP A 147 10.87 2.54 -29.58
CA ASP A 147 10.64 1.34 -28.78
C ASP A 147 11.46 1.38 -27.48
N VAL A 148 12.69 1.91 -27.56
CA VAL A 148 13.52 2.18 -26.37
C VAL A 148 12.82 3.22 -25.46
N ASN A 149 12.32 4.32 -26.01
CA ASN A 149 11.60 5.32 -25.25
C ASN A 149 10.28 4.77 -24.64
N ALA A 150 9.59 3.90 -25.36
CA ALA A 150 8.36 3.27 -24.84
C ALA A 150 8.67 2.37 -23.65
N LYS A 151 9.72 1.56 -23.75
CA LYS A 151 10.24 0.71 -22.65
C LYS A 151 10.62 1.59 -21.43
N ASP A 152 11.36 2.68 -21.64
CA ASP A 152 11.78 3.55 -20.54
C ASP A 152 10.59 4.23 -19.83
N ARG A 153 9.53 4.57 -20.57
CA ARG A 153 8.28 5.11 -19.99
C ARG A 153 7.55 4.04 -19.18
N LEU A 154 7.45 2.82 -19.71
CA LEU A 154 6.81 1.72 -19.00
C LEU A 154 7.54 1.41 -17.70
N ASP A 155 8.86 1.28 -17.74
CA ASP A 155 9.71 1.09 -16.57
C ASP A 155 9.56 2.25 -15.56
N GLY A 156 9.50 3.49 -16.07
CA GLY A 156 9.27 4.68 -15.24
C GLY A 156 7.96 4.61 -14.47
N ILE A 157 6.86 4.26 -15.15
CA ILE A 157 5.52 4.23 -14.54
C ILE A 157 5.33 3.01 -13.65
N HIS A 158 5.84 1.84 -14.05
CA HIS A 158 5.58 0.58 -13.36
C HIS A 158 6.56 0.34 -12.20
N ASN A 159 7.83 0.61 -12.40
CA ASN A 159 8.88 0.29 -11.45
C ASN A 159 9.45 1.52 -10.73
N ARG A 160 10.06 2.44 -11.48
CA ARG A 160 10.85 3.54 -10.90
C ARG A 160 10.03 4.53 -10.09
N TRP A 161 8.78 4.75 -10.43
CA TRP A 161 7.90 5.63 -9.65
C TRP A 161 7.81 5.18 -8.18
N PHE A 162 7.76 3.88 -7.94
CA PHE A 162 7.74 3.33 -6.56
C PHE A 162 9.13 3.25 -5.96
N LEU A 163 10.07 2.67 -6.70
CA LEU A 163 11.44 2.46 -6.21
C LEU A 163 12.14 3.78 -5.88
N ASP A 164 12.02 4.78 -6.73
CA ASP A 164 12.65 6.08 -6.49
C ASP A 164 11.97 6.83 -5.33
N ALA A 165 10.66 6.73 -5.18
CA ALA A 165 9.95 7.32 -4.06
C ALA A 165 10.32 6.68 -2.72
N ILE A 166 10.43 5.35 -2.68
CA ILE A 166 10.71 4.59 -1.46
C ILE A 166 12.19 4.73 -1.04
N PHE A 167 13.12 4.58 -1.99
CA PHE A 167 14.55 4.51 -1.68
C PHE A 167 15.28 5.84 -1.79
N LYS A 168 14.80 6.77 -2.60
CA LYS A 168 15.47 8.06 -2.83
C LYS A 168 14.75 9.24 -2.20
N LEU A 169 13.58 9.02 -1.59
CA LEU A 169 12.68 10.07 -1.06
C LEU A 169 12.35 11.15 -2.12
N SER A 170 12.40 10.80 -3.40
CA SER A 170 12.28 11.72 -4.51
C SER A 170 10.98 11.50 -5.28
N LEU A 171 9.92 12.21 -4.88
CA LEU A 171 8.71 12.39 -5.69
C LEU A 171 8.84 13.59 -6.65
N ILE A 172 9.97 14.30 -6.63
CA ILE A 172 10.15 15.59 -7.33
C ILE A 172 10.51 15.41 -8.80
N HIS A 173 10.93 14.22 -9.21
CA HIS A 173 11.43 13.96 -10.57
C HIS A 173 10.52 13.06 -11.41
N ILE A 174 9.23 12.97 -11.03
CA ILE A 174 8.23 12.20 -11.79
C ILE A 174 7.24 13.15 -12.44
#